data_5f960bc20f103ff48c22b78243548a08
#
_entry.id   5f960bc20f103ff48c22b78243548a08
#
_cell.length_a   1.000
_cell.length_b   1.000
_cell.length_c   1.000
_cell.angle_alpha   90.00
_cell.angle_beta   90.00
_cell.angle_gamma   90.00
#
_symmetry.space_group_name_H-M   'P 1'
#
loop_
_entity.id
_entity.type
_entity.pdbx_description
1 polymer ?
#
loop_
_entity_poly.entity_id
_entity_poly.type
_entity_poly.pdbx_seq_one_letter_code
_entity_poly.pdbx_strand_id
1 'polypeptide(L)'
;MEILKIREHGKLADQASEWFHSKWKVPLEEYRKSMEECMKNEDAVPQWYVVMEGDKLIAGVGVIENDFHKRKDLRPNLCALYVEEEYRCRGIAGKLLEFVCSDMDDLGIQTLYLITGHT
;
A
#
# COMPACT_ATOMS: atom_id res chain seq x y z
N MET A 1 -9.26 -12.63 8.61
CA MET A 1 -8.77 -11.39 7.99
C MET A 1 -7.28 -11.24 8.25
N GLU A 2 -6.50 -11.11 7.20
CA GLU A 2 -5.06 -11.03 7.31
C GLU A 2 -4.51 -9.82 6.59
N ILE A 3 -3.52 -9.16 7.19
CA ILE A 3 -2.78 -8.08 6.56
C ILE A 3 -1.49 -8.69 6.02
N LEU A 4 -1.27 -8.58 4.72
CA LEU A 4 -0.15 -9.22 4.04
C LEU A 4 0.75 -8.19 3.35
N LYS A 5 2.04 -8.46 3.37
CA LYS A 5 3.04 -7.64 2.67
C LYS A 5 3.27 -8.25 1.30
N ILE A 6 3.12 -7.45 0.26
CA ILE A 6 3.29 -7.96 -1.11
C ILE A 6 4.70 -8.53 -1.32
N ARG A 7 5.71 -7.94 -0.70
CA ARG A 7 7.09 -8.45 -0.86
C ARG A 7 7.26 -9.88 -0.38
N GLU A 8 6.38 -10.33 0.51
CA GLU A 8 6.40 -11.71 1.03
C GLU A 8 5.37 -12.60 0.36
N HIS A 9 4.50 -12.02 -0.46
CA HIS A 9 3.40 -12.72 -1.10
C HIS A 9 3.30 -12.33 -2.57
N GLY A 10 4.38 -12.55 -3.32
CA GLY A 10 4.46 -12.16 -4.71
C GLY A 10 3.34 -12.69 -5.58
N LYS A 11 2.72 -13.80 -5.17
CA LYS A 11 1.59 -14.37 -5.92
C LYS A 11 0.38 -13.43 -5.94
N LEU A 12 0.30 -12.51 -4.98
CA LEU A 12 -0.80 -11.57 -4.90
C LEU A 12 -0.57 -10.30 -5.70
N ALA A 13 0.63 -10.12 -6.24
CA ALA A 13 0.97 -8.86 -6.91
C ALA A 13 0.03 -8.53 -8.08
N ASP A 14 -0.29 -9.51 -8.92
CA ASP A 14 -1.20 -9.26 -10.03
C ASP A 14 -2.60 -8.93 -9.56
N GLN A 15 -3.12 -9.71 -8.62
CA GLN A 15 -4.44 -9.46 -8.06
C GLN A 15 -4.50 -8.07 -7.40
N ALA A 16 -3.48 -7.75 -6.63
CA ALA A 16 -3.41 -6.45 -5.96
C ALA A 16 -3.30 -5.31 -6.95
N SER A 17 -2.48 -5.45 -7.99
CA SER A 17 -2.33 -4.43 -9.01
C SER A 17 -3.66 -4.14 -9.70
N GLU A 18 -4.38 -5.17 -10.08
CA GLU A 18 -5.68 -5.02 -10.71
C GLU A 18 -6.69 -4.38 -9.75
N TRP A 19 -6.65 -4.77 -8.48
CA TRP A 19 -7.54 -4.23 -7.48
C TRP A 19 -7.31 -2.72 -7.29
N PHE A 20 -6.06 -2.31 -7.09
CA PHE A 20 -5.73 -0.89 -6.95
C PHE A 20 -6.10 -0.11 -8.20
N HIS A 21 -5.82 -0.67 -9.37
CA HIS A 21 -6.17 -0.03 -10.64
C HIS A 21 -7.69 0.19 -10.74
N SER A 22 -8.48 -0.74 -10.23
CA SER A 22 -9.94 -0.59 -10.28
C SER A 22 -10.46 0.50 -9.35
N LYS A 23 -9.68 0.87 -8.33
CA LYS A 23 -10.09 1.89 -7.36
C LYS A 23 -9.55 3.28 -7.69
N TRP A 24 -8.38 3.34 -8.28
CA TRP A 24 -7.69 4.59 -8.58
C TRP A 24 -7.36 4.65 -10.07
N LYS A 25 -7.39 5.83 -10.64
CA LYS A 25 -7.18 6.00 -12.08
C LYS A 25 -5.70 6.03 -12.46
N VAL A 26 -4.93 5.14 -11.89
CA VAL A 26 -3.51 5.00 -12.18
C VAL A 26 -3.35 3.80 -13.11
N PRO A 27 -2.50 3.88 -14.15
CA PRO A 27 -2.31 2.76 -15.07
C PRO A 27 -1.89 1.48 -14.36
N LEU A 28 -2.43 0.36 -14.80
CA LEU A 28 -2.14 -0.94 -14.22
C LEU A 28 -0.64 -1.24 -14.18
N GLU A 29 0.07 -0.87 -15.23
CA GLU A 29 1.51 -1.11 -15.31
C GLU A 29 2.31 -0.40 -14.23
N GLU A 30 1.83 0.77 -13.79
CA GLU A 30 2.50 1.51 -12.73
C GLU A 30 2.45 0.73 -11.42
N TYR A 31 1.30 0.13 -11.12
CA TYR A 31 1.18 -0.71 -9.92
C TYR A 31 2.05 -1.95 -10.03
N ARG A 32 2.02 -2.62 -11.18
CA ARG A 32 2.83 -3.82 -11.39
C ARG A 32 4.31 -3.54 -11.23
N LYS A 33 4.76 -2.46 -11.83
CA LYS A 33 6.17 -2.06 -11.75
C LYS A 33 6.57 -1.75 -10.31
N SER A 34 5.74 -1.01 -9.61
CA SER A 34 6.01 -0.66 -8.21
C SER A 34 6.06 -1.90 -7.33
N MET A 35 5.14 -2.85 -7.57
CA MET A 35 5.13 -4.09 -6.80
C MET A 35 6.32 -4.99 -7.12
N GLU A 36 6.78 -4.98 -8.37
CA GLU A 36 8.00 -5.69 -8.73
C GLU A 36 9.21 -5.13 -7.97
N GLU A 37 9.30 -3.81 -7.87
CA GLU A 37 10.36 -3.17 -7.10
C GLU A 37 10.29 -3.53 -5.62
N CYS A 38 9.07 -3.57 -5.11
CA CYS A 38 8.81 -3.99 -3.73
C CYS A 38 9.32 -5.41 -3.47
N MET A 39 9.10 -6.31 -4.42
CA MET A 39 9.50 -7.71 -4.29
C MET A 39 11.00 -7.93 -4.40
N LYS A 40 11.73 -7.00 -5.01
CA LYS A 40 13.19 -7.10 -5.08
C LYS A 40 13.83 -6.91 -3.71
N ASN A 41 13.11 -6.26 -2.81
CA ASN A 41 13.53 -6.08 -1.43
C ASN A 41 14.90 -5.40 -1.28
N GLU A 42 15.21 -4.48 -2.19
CA GLU A 42 16.48 -3.75 -2.17
C GLU A 42 16.41 -2.52 -1.27
N ASP A 43 15.24 -1.89 -1.21
CA ASP A 43 15.02 -0.67 -0.43
C ASP A 43 13.80 -0.82 0.44
N ALA A 44 13.68 0.05 1.45
CA ALA A 44 12.53 0.06 2.32
C ALA A 44 11.24 0.46 1.59
N VAL A 45 11.35 1.23 0.53
CA VAL A 45 10.23 1.63 -0.31
C VAL A 45 10.57 1.35 -1.77
N PRO A 46 9.60 1.09 -2.63
CA PRO A 46 8.16 1.03 -2.34
C PRO A 46 7.77 -0.23 -1.56
N GLN A 47 6.67 -0.15 -0.83
CA GLN A 47 6.08 -1.31 -0.17
C GLN A 47 4.57 -1.28 -0.39
N TRP A 48 3.99 -2.45 -0.53
CA TRP A 48 2.56 -2.57 -0.75
C TRP A 48 1.97 -3.57 0.23
N TYR A 49 0.79 -3.24 0.75
CA TYR A 49 0.12 -4.03 1.77
C TYR A 49 -1.33 -4.23 1.37
N VAL A 50 -1.84 -5.41 1.63
CA VAL A 50 -3.23 -5.75 1.34
C VAL A 50 -3.84 -6.47 2.53
N VAL A 51 -5.16 -6.38 2.63
CA VAL A 51 -5.92 -7.13 3.63
C VAL A 51 -6.78 -8.13 2.88
N MET A 52 -6.65 -9.38 3.24
CA MET A 52 -7.42 -10.47 2.62
C MET A 52 -8.43 -11.04 3.60
N GLU A 53 -9.63 -11.29 3.09
CA GLU A 53 -10.65 -12.03 3.82
C GLU A 53 -10.90 -13.30 3.00
N GLY A 54 -10.28 -14.40 3.42
CA GLY A 54 -10.25 -15.59 2.58
C GLY A 54 -9.51 -15.29 1.28
N ASP A 55 -10.17 -15.48 0.16
CA ASP A 55 -9.60 -15.23 -1.16
C ASP A 55 -9.92 -13.83 -1.69
N LYS A 56 -10.62 -13.03 -0.90
CA LYS A 56 -11.07 -11.71 -1.33
C LYS A 56 -10.17 -10.61 -0.77
N LEU A 57 -9.67 -9.76 -1.66
CA LEU A 57 -8.90 -8.59 -1.27
C LEU A 57 -9.87 -7.47 -0.89
N ILE A 58 -9.81 -7.00 0.34
CA ILE A 58 -10.80 -6.05 0.88
C ILE A 58 -10.23 -4.68 1.22
N ALA A 59 -8.91 -4.54 1.33
CA ALA A 59 -8.29 -3.27 1.62
C ALA A 59 -6.84 -3.29 1.19
N GLY A 60 -6.25 -2.13 1.05
CA GLY A 60 -4.85 -2.04 0.70
C GLY A 60 -4.31 -0.63 0.80
N VAL A 61 -2.99 -0.52 0.80
CA VAL A 61 -2.29 0.75 0.85
C VAL A 61 -0.87 0.55 0.33
N GLY A 62 -0.30 1.61 -0.22
CA GLY A 62 1.09 1.60 -0.65
C GLY A 62 1.92 2.64 0.08
N VAL A 63 3.21 2.40 0.15
CA VAL A 63 4.19 3.39 0.62
C VAL A 63 5.18 3.57 -0.51
N ILE A 64 5.24 4.76 -1.06
CA ILE A 64 6.16 5.05 -2.15
C ILE A 64 6.99 6.27 -1.81
N GLU A 65 8.09 6.42 -2.52
CA GLU A 65 9.06 7.45 -2.17
C GLU A 65 8.63 8.85 -2.58
N ASN A 66 7.93 8.99 -3.67
CA ASN A 66 7.67 10.31 -4.22
C ASN A 66 6.35 10.34 -4.98
N ASP A 67 5.25 10.32 -4.22
CA ASP A 67 3.92 10.26 -4.78
C ASP A 67 3.46 11.63 -5.29
N PHE A 68 3.36 11.81 -6.56
CA PHE A 68 2.67 12.92 -7.26
C PHE A 68 2.87 14.35 -6.76
N HIS A 69 3.72 14.60 -5.77
CA HIS A 69 3.98 15.97 -5.32
C HIS A 69 5.45 16.34 -5.58
N LYS A 70 5.73 17.61 -5.54
CA LYS A 70 7.05 18.11 -5.86
C LYS A 70 7.98 18.23 -4.66
N ARG A 71 7.47 17.98 -3.47
CA ARG A 71 8.20 18.10 -2.21
C ARG A 71 8.95 16.81 -1.92
N LYS A 72 10.21 16.75 -2.30
CA LYS A 72 11.02 15.55 -2.09
C LYS A 72 11.39 15.32 -0.62
N ASP A 73 11.21 16.33 0.20
CA ASP A 73 11.46 16.24 1.63
C ASP A 73 10.30 15.54 2.37
N LEU A 74 9.16 15.33 1.68
CA LEU A 74 8.00 14.66 2.26
C LEU A 74 7.94 13.19 1.80
N ARG A 75 8.97 12.45 2.08
CA ARG A 75 9.06 11.03 1.72
C ARG A 75 9.43 10.20 2.93
N PRO A 76 9.04 8.93 2.95
CA PRO A 76 8.11 8.26 2.03
C PRO A 76 6.66 8.64 2.29
N ASN A 77 5.81 8.38 1.32
CA ASN A 77 4.39 8.73 1.37
C ASN A 77 3.50 7.51 1.39
N LEU A 78 2.45 7.56 2.19
CA LEU A 78 1.36 6.58 2.11
C LEU A 78 0.47 7.00 0.94
N CYS A 79 0.08 6.03 0.13
CA CYS A 79 -0.77 6.30 -1.03
C CYS A 79 -1.76 5.19 -1.27
N ALA A 80 -2.79 5.50 -2.06
CA ALA A 80 -3.78 4.52 -2.52
C ALA A 80 -4.48 3.75 -1.41
N LEU A 81 -4.63 4.35 -0.23
CA LEU A 81 -5.37 3.71 0.86
C LEU A 81 -6.84 3.55 0.48
N TYR A 82 -7.32 2.32 0.52
CA TYR A 82 -8.71 2.02 0.19
C TYR A 82 -9.21 0.82 0.99
N VAL A 83 -10.45 0.92 1.48
CA VAL A 83 -11.13 -0.19 2.12
C VAL A 83 -12.45 -0.38 1.38
N GLU A 84 -12.76 -1.61 0.99
CA GLU A 84 -14.03 -1.91 0.31
C GLU A 84 -15.20 -1.45 1.17
N GLU A 85 -16.21 -0.91 0.53
CA GLU A 85 -17.33 -0.28 1.20
C GLU A 85 -17.98 -1.19 2.25
N GLU A 86 -18.13 -2.47 1.94
CA GLU A 86 -18.73 -3.46 2.83
C GLU A 86 -17.97 -3.63 4.15
N TYR A 87 -16.71 -3.26 4.16
CA TYR A 87 -15.82 -3.46 5.30
C TYR A 87 -15.44 -2.18 6.03
N ARG A 88 -15.99 -1.07 5.60
CA ARG A 88 -15.74 0.22 6.24
C ARG A 88 -16.39 0.30 7.62
N CYS A 89 -15.92 1.22 8.45
CA CYS A 89 -16.40 1.44 9.81
C CYS A 89 -16.14 0.25 10.75
N ARG A 90 -15.14 -0.57 10.42
CA ARG A 90 -14.74 -1.70 11.26
C ARG A 90 -13.33 -1.54 11.80
N GLY A 91 -12.73 -0.37 11.61
CA GLY A 91 -11.38 -0.10 12.09
C GLY A 91 -10.27 -0.74 11.24
N ILE A 92 -10.60 -1.24 10.05
CA ILE A 92 -9.61 -1.91 9.20
C ILE A 92 -8.54 -0.94 8.74
N ALA A 93 -8.93 0.26 8.31
CA ALA A 93 -7.96 1.26 7.87
C ALA A 93 -6.97 1.59 8.98
N GLY A 94 -7.47 1.78 10.21
CA GLY A 94 -6.60 2.05 11.35
C GLY A 94 -5.62 0.94 11.62
N LYS A 95 -6.10 -0.31 11.61
CA LYS A 95 -5.24 -1.48 11.81
C LYS A 95 -4.20 -1.61 10.71
N LEU A 96 -4.60 -1.35 9.48
CA LEU A 96 -3.71 -1.40 8.34
C LEU A 96 -2.61 -0.35 8.47
N LEU A 97 -2.97 0.88 8.83
CA LEU A 97 -2.00 1.94 9.02
C LEU A 97 -1.04 1.65 10.18
N GLU A 98 -1.54 1.10 11.27
CA GLU A 98 -0.67 0.68 12.38
C GLU A 98 0.33 -0.37 11.94
N PHE A 99 -0.14 -1.34 11.15
CA PHE A 99 0.71 -2.39 10.61
C PHE A 99 1.80 -1.81 9.72
N VAL A 100 1.43 -0.88 8.84
CA VAL A 100 2.37 -0.23 7.93
C VAL A 100 3.42 0.56 8.71
N CYS A 101 3.00 1.34 9.70
CA CYS A 101 3.94 2.12 10.50
C CYS A 101 4.92 1.23 11.25
N SER A 102 4.44 0.12 11.80
CA SER A 102 5.28 -0.84 12.48
C SER A 102 6.29 -1.48 11.53
N ASP A 103 5.84 -1.85 10.34
CA ASP A 103 6.72 -2.45 9.35
C ASP A 103 7.77 -1.46 8.85
N MET A 104 7.36 -0.22 8.63
CA MET A 104 8.28 0.83 8.21
C MET A 104 9.32 1.12 9.29
N ASP A 105 8.91 1.12 10.56
CA ASP A 105 9.83 1.29 11.67
C ASP A 105 10.87 0.17 11.67
N ASP A 106 10.44 -1.06 11.44
CA ASP A 106 11.34 -2.21 11.33
C ASP A 106 12.32 -2.06 10.16
N LEU A 107 11.92 -1.36 9.12
CA LEU A 107 12.75 -1.11 7.95
C LEU A 107 13.60 0.16 8.09
N GLY A 108 13.54 0.81 9.24
CA GLY A 108 14.35 1.99 9.53
C GLY A 108 13.71 3.32 9.16
N ILE A 109 12.43 3.34 8.83
CA ILE A 109 11.72 4.56 8.47
C ILE A 109 10.75 4.92 9.58
N GLN A 110 11.03 6.05 10.24
CA GLN A 110 10.26 6.46 11.41
C GLN A 110 9.20 7.52 11.12
N THR A 111 9.24 8.12 9.95
CA THR A 111 8.28 9.16 9.58
C THR A 111 7.65 8.85 8.24
N LEU A 112 6.31 8.83 8.22
CA LEU A 112 5.55 8.65 6.99
C LEU A 112 4.64 9.85 6.78
N TYR A 113 4.43 10.21 5.54
CA TYR A 113 3.54 11.29 5.17
C TYR A 113 2.32 10.73 4.47
N LEU A 114 1.14 11.10 4.94
CA LEU A 114 -0.13 10.70 4.33
C LEU A 114 -0.63 11.82 3.43
N ILE A 115 -0.76 11.52 2.16
CA ILE A 115 -1.33 12.46 1.20
C ILE A 115 -2.81 12.12 1.08
N THR A 116 -3.67 12.98 1.63
CA THR A 116 -5.12 12.76 1.63
C THR A 116 -5.78 13.66 0.61
N GLY A 117 -5.39 13.52 -0.56
CA GLY A 117 -5.98 14.36 -1.58
C GLY A 117 -7.45 14.12 -1.72
N HIS A 118 -8.15 14.27 -1.16
CA HIS A 118 -9.13 14.05 -1.19
C HIS A 118 -9.88 13.89 -0.88
N THR A 119 -10.08 13.91 -0.67
CA THR A 119 -10.84 13.67 -0.50
C THR A 119 -11.72 13.54 -1.02
#